data_2959d53b26dc535c0de3aa86a0ad2617
#
_entry.id   2959d53b26dc535c0de3aa86a0ad2617
#
_cell.length_a   1.000
_cell.length_b   1.000
_cell.length_c   1.000
_cell.angle_alpha   90.00
_cell.angle_beta   90.00
_cell.angle_gamma   90.00
#
_symmetry.space_group_name_H-M   'P 1'
#
loop_
_entity.id
_entity.type
_entity.pdbx_description
1 polymer ?
#
loop_
_entity_poly.entity_id
_entity_poly.type
_entity_poly.pdbx_seq_one_letter_code
_entity_poly.pdbx_strand_id
1 'polypeptide(L)'
;ESMPPGFYGRYYKKVVQKSPGHFRMSDFRNRPQIEAEVALRLGQDLPSRDTPYSEEEIEAAIETVVMTIDVADTRWYWDPSDWPAGLLDIYKGAADFANAGALVIGDEIPGWRDLDLAKLPVNMYYGENLVASRVRGQTFSKMVAGLHWAVNLLSQRGFGFQKGLTITVGAIAHALAEPGALTTVRYGEEGEYGEIQITIE
;
A
#
# COMPACT_ATOMS: atom_id res chain seq x y z
N GLU A 1 -17.09 -21.89 5.01
CA GLU A 1 -16.83 -21.02 3.84
C GLU A 1 -15.38 -20.58 3.91
N SER A 2 -14.61 -20.78 2.82
CA SER A 2 -13.27 -20.26 2.74
C SER A 2 -13.30 -18.74 2.72
N MET A 3 -12.43 -18.08 3.49
CA MET A 3 -12.25 -16.63 3.38
C MET A 3 -11.97 -16.23 1.94
N PRO A 4 -12.51 -15.09 1.46
CA PRO A 4 -12.16 -14.60 0.13
C PRO A 4 -10.63 -14.38 0.06
N PRO A 5 -10.01 -14.55 -1.11
CA PRO A 5 -8.56 -14.43 -1.29
C PRO A 5 -8.01 -13.04 -0.98
N GLY A 6 -8.88 -12.05 -0.78
CA GLY A 6 -8.52 -10.69 -0.43
C GLY A 6 -9.73 -9.76 -0.36
N PHE A 7 -9.45 -8.53 -0.02
CA PHE A 7 -10.38 -7.40 -0.13
C PHE A 7 -9.65 -6.23 -0.77
N TYR A 8 -10.37 -5.24 -1.28
CA TYR A 8 -9.80 -4.07 -1.91
C TYR A 8 -10.49 -2.80 -1.41
N GLY A 9 -9.76 -1.71 -1.39
CA GLY A 9 -10.23 -0.36 -1.13
C GLY A 9 -9.83 0.59 -2.23
N ARG A 10 -10.39 1.80 -2.20
CA ARG A 10 -10.05 2.88 -3.13
C ARG A 10 -9.64 4.10 -2.35
N TYR A 11 -8.52 4.69 -2.73
CA TYR A 11 -8.19 6.04 -2.29
C TYR A 11 -8.88 7.08 -3.16
N TYR A 12 -9.45 8.08 -2.51
CA TYR A 12 -9.93 9.25 -3.23
C TYR A 12 -8.75 10.16 -3.56
N LYS A 13 -8.76 10.76 -4.75
CA LYS A 13 -7.67 11.62 -5.23
C LYS A 13 -7.23 12.70 -4.22
N LYS A 14 -8.16 13.21 -3.40
CA LYS A 14 -7.91 14.26 -2.41
C LYS A 14 -7.01 13.81 -1.24
N VAL A 15 -6.91 12.50 -0.99
CA VAL A 15 -6.08 11.93 0.09
C VAL A 15 -4.84 11.21 -0.45
N VAL A 16 -4.52 11.39 -1.73
CA VAL A 16 -3.31 10.86 -2.37
C VAL A 16 -2.34 12.02 -2.59
N GLN A 17 -1.13 11.89 -2.05
CA GLN A 17 -0.07 12.88 -2.20
C GLN A 17 1.19 12.22 -2.76
N LYS A 18 2.11 13.04 -3.28
CA LYS A 18 3.50 12.62 -3.54
C LYS A 18 4.33 12.83 -2.29
N SER A 19 5.42 12.06 -2.15
CA SER A 19 6.42 12.28 -1.09
C SER A 19 7.14 13.63 -1.28
N PRO A 20 7.38 14.40 -0.19
CA PRO A 20 6.90 14.16 1.17
C PRO A 20 5.40 14.45 1.31
N GLY A 21 4.67 13.55 2.00
CA GLY A 21 3.25 13.74 2.31
C GLY A 21 3.04 14.59 3.57
N HIS A 22 1.98 15.40 3.60
CA HIS A 22 1.61 16.22 4.75
C HIS A 22 0.12 16.11 5.02
N PHE A 23 -0.23 15.66 6.22
CA PHE A 23 -1.59 15.52 6.70
C PHE A 23 -1.73 16.09 8.11
N ARG A 24 -2.98 16.21 8.58
CA ARG A 24 -3.30 16.59 9.96
C ARG A 24 -3.92 15.41 10.67
N MET A 25 -3.66 15.27 11.98
CA MET A 25 -4.35 14.27 12.80
C MET A 25 -5.87 14.38 12.71
N SER A 26 -6.40 15.62 12.55
CA SER A 26 -7.82 15.86 12.36
C SER A 26 -8.41 15.34 11.03
N ASP A 27 -7.57 14.97 10.07
CA ASP A 27 -8.01 14.36 8.82
C ASP A 27 -8.40 12.89 9.01
N PHE A 28 -8.03 12.30 10.15
CA PHE A 28 -8.26 10.89 10.49
C PHE A 28 -9.24 10.74 11.66
N ARG A 29 -9.93 9.62 11.70
CA ARG A 29 -10.90 9.30 12.75
C ARG A 29 -10.21 8.89 14.04
N ASN A 30 -9.15 8.10 13.90
CA ASN A 30 -8.36 7.55 15.00
C ASN A 30 -6.91 8.05 14.89
N ARG A 31 -6.02 7.58 15.79
CA ARG A 31 -4.58 7.67 15.57
C ARG A 31 -4.22 6.69 14.45
N PRO A 32 -3.89 7.17 13.23
CA PRO A 32 -3.74 6.27 12.10
C PRO A 32 -2.48 5.41 12.20
N GLN A 33 -2.49 4.29 11.50
CA GLN A 33 -1.32 3.45 11.32
C GLN A 33 -0.59 3.88 10.04
N ILE A 34 0.71 4.09 10.13
CA ILE A 34 1.60 4.29 8.99
C ILE A 34 2.07 2.92 8.53
N GLU A 35 1.86 2.60 7.27
CA GLU A 35 2.25 1.32 6.66
C GLU A 35 3.21 1.56 5.50
N ALA A 36 4.42 1.05 5.65
CA ALA A 36 5.40 1.04 4.56
C ALA A 36 5.02 -0.07 3.58
N GLU A 37 4.85 0.28 2.31
CA GLU A 37 4.44 -0.64 1.27
C GLU A 37 5.25 -0.44 -0.02
N VAL A 38 5.10 -1.37 -0.94
CA VAL A 38 5.41 -1.17 -2.35
C VAL A 38 4.13 -1.31 -3.15
N ALA A 39 4.06 -0.60 -4.26
CA ALA A 39 2.90 -0.63 -5.14
C ALA A 39 3.29 -0.92 -6.59
N LEU A 40 2.35 -1.51 -7.33
CA LEU A 40 2.46 -1.71 -8.77
C LEU A 40 1.87 -0.50 -9.50
N ARG A 41 2.58 0.05 -10.48
CA ARG A 41 2.06 1.08 -11.39
C ARG A 41 1.80 0.48 -12.76
N LEU A 42 0.61 0.72 -13.29
CA LEU A 42 0.24 0.23 -14.63
C LEU A 42 0.83 1.12 -15.73
N GLY A 43 1.42 0.50 -16.73
CA GLY A 43 1.92 1.12 -17.95
C GLY A 43 0.93 1.15 -19.10
N GLN A 44 -0.18 0.41 -18.98
CA GLN A 44 -1.24 0.34 -19.98
C GLN A 44 -2.61 0.17 -19.33
N ASP A 45 -3.67 0.41 -20.10
CA ASP A 45 -5.04 0.20 -19.67
C ASP A 45 -5.35 -1.30 -19.62
N LEU A 46 -6.17 -1.68 -18.63
CA LEU A 46 -6.81 -2.98 -18.54
C LEU A 46 -8.33 -2.76 -18.53
N PRO A 47 -8.96 -2.62 -19.71
CA PRO A 47 -10.39 -2.37 -19.80
C PRO A 47 -11.21 -3.55 -19.29
N SER A 48 -12.42 -3.29 -18.83
CA SER A 48 -13.37 -4.36 -18.49
C SER A 48 -13.66 -5.21 -19.73
N ARG A 49 -13.68 -6.54 -19.56
CA ARG A 49 -13.98 -7.49 -20.64
C ARG A 49 -14.57 -8.79 -20.06
N ASP A 50 -15.29 -9.54 -20.89
CA ASP A 50 -15.93 -10.81 -20.49
C ASP A 50 -14.90 -11.93 -20.27
N THR A 51 -13.84 -11.97 -21.11
CA THR A 51 -12.77 -12.96 -20.99
C THR A 51 -11.83 -12.55 -19.85
N PRO A 52 -11.59 -13.41 -18.85
CA PRO A 52 -10.63 -13.10 -17.80
C PRO A 52 -9.23 -12.80 -18.34
N TYR A 53 -8.52 -11.88 -17.68
CA TYR A 53 -7.10 -11.65 -17.90
C TYR A 53 -6.28 -12.83 -17.38
N SER A 54 -5.19 -13.18 -18.07
CA SER A 54 -4.19 -14.09 -17.53
C SER A 54 -3.20 -13.35 -16.62
N GLU A 55 -2.42 -14.09 -15.82
CA GLU A 55 -1.38 -13.48 -14.97
C GLU A 55 -0.30 -12.83 -15.84
N GLU A 56 0.04 -13.41 -16.99
CA GLU A 56 1.02 -12.88 -17.93
C GLU A 56 0.56 -11.54 -18.55
N GLU A 57 -0.73 -11.41 -18.88
CA GLU A 57 -1.30 -10.14 -19.36
C GLU A 57 -1.22 -9.06 -18.27
N ILE A 58 -1.50 -9.42 -17.01
CA ILE A 58 -1.42 -8.51 -15.88
C ILE A 58 0.04 -8.10 -15.63
N GLU A 59 0.96 -9.06 -15.63
CA GLU A 59 2.39 -8.78 -15.44
C GLU A 59 2.93 -7.86 -16.55
N ALA A 60 2.57 -8.12 -17.79
CA ALA A 60 2.94 -7.28 -18.94
C ALA A 60 2.38 -5.85 -18.85
N ALA A 61 1.29 -5.64 -18.12
CA ALA A 61 0.70 -4.33 -17.89
C ALA A 61 1.42 -3.51 -16.82
N ILE A 62 2.30 -4.10 -16.02
CA ILE A 62 3.03 -3.43 -14.96
C ILE A 62 4.23 -2.68 -15.56
N GLU A 63 4.23 -1.37 -15.39
CA GLU A 63 5.34 -0.49 -15.80
C GLU A 63 6.48 -0.54 -14.80
N THR A 64 6.15 -0.37 -13.52
CA THR A 64 7.15 -0.24 -12.45
C THR A 64 6.60 -0.59 -11.07
N VAL A 65 7.53 -0.77 -10.12
CA VAL A 65 7.25 -0.89 -8.69
C VAL A 65 7.68 0.41 -8.01
N VAL A 66 6.80 0.99 -7.22
CA VAL A 66 7.02 2.26 -6.53
C VAL A 66 6.95 2.11 -5.02
N MET A 67 7.68 2.95 -4.30
CA MET A 67 7.56 3.08 -2.84
C MET A 67 6.24 3.74 -2.49
N THR A 68 5.58 3.26 -1.45
CA THR A 68 4.37 3.90 -0.93
C THR A 68 4.31 3.88 0.59
N ILE A 69 3.62 4.86 1.15
CA ILE A 69 3.14 4.83 2.52
C ILE A 69 1.62 4.84 2.47
N ASP A 70 1.01 3.77 2.98
CA ASP A 70 -0.40 3.75 3.31
C ASP A 70 -0.61 4.33 4.71
N VAL A 71 -1.59 5.19 4.85
CA VAL A 71 -2.05 5.70 6.14
C VAL A 71 -3.39 5.03 6.43
N ALA A 72 -3.32 3.92 7.15
CA ALA A 72 -4.50 3.16 7.47
C ALA A 72 -5.27 3.81 8.62
N ASP A 73 -6.54 4.10 8.37
CA ASP A 73 -7.49 4.57 9.38
C ASP A 73 -8.85 3.92 9.11
N THR A 74 -9.66 3.83 10.13
CA THR A 74 -11.00 3.23 10.03
C THR A 74 -12.05 4.21 10.50
N ARG A 75 -13.24 4.18 9.90
CA ARG A 75 -14.40 4.94 10.36
C ARG A 75 -14.98 4.42 11.67
N TRP A 76 -14.57 3.21 12.09
CA TRP A 76 -14.89 2.66 13.39
C TRP A 76 -13.99 3.30 14.45
N TYR A 77 -14.54 3.59 15.62
CA TYR A 77 -13.69 3.94 16.76
C TYR A 77 -12.99 2.67 17.28
N TRP A 78 -11.72 2.78 17.57
CA TRP A 78 -10.94 1.73 18.26
C TRP A 78 -10.00 2.37 19.27
N ASP A 79 -9.74 1.66 20.36
CA ASP A 79 -8.79 2.09 21.37
C ASP A 79 -7.35 1.81 20.87
N PRO A 80 -6.43 2.78 20.90
CA PRO A 80 -5.04 2.54 20.52
C PRO A 80 -4.35 1.41 21.30
N SER A 81 -4.83 1.07 22.52
CA SER A 81 -4.34 -0.08 23.28
C SER A 81 -4.72 -1.42 22.65
N ASP A 82 -5.74 -1.46 21.80
CA ASP A 82 -6.16 -2.66 21.06
C ASP A 82 -5.37 -2.88 19.77
N TRP A 83 -4.44 -1.96 19.44
CA TRP A 83 -3.62 -2.09 18.25
C TRP A 83 -2.67 -3.31 18.35
N PRO A 84 -2.47 -4.09 17.29
CA PRO A 84 -3.07 -3.96 15.95
C PRO A 84 -4.44 -4.63 15.78
N ALA A 85 -5.00 -5.28 16.80
CA ALA A 85 -6.22 -6.08 16.70
C ALA A 85 -7.42 -5.30 16.18
N GLY A 86 -7.53 -4.01 16.52
CA GLY A 86 -8.63 -3.15 16.06
C GLY A 86 -8.69 -2.94 14.53
N LEU A 87 -7.55 -3.09 13.84
CA LEU A 87 -7.45 -2.98 12.38
C LEU A 87 -7.56 -4.34 11.67
N LEU A 88 -7.44 -5.45 12.40
CA LEU A 88 -7.38 -6.79 11.82
C LEU A 88 -8.74 -7.45 11.53
N ASP A 89 -9.86 -6.81 11.86
CA ASP A 89 -11.19 -7.32 11.48
C ASP A 89 -11.41 -7.18 9.98
N ILE A 90 -11.19 -8.26 9.24
CA ILE A 90 -11.25 -8.30 7.78
C ILE A 90 -12.62 -7.87 7.22
N TYR A 91 -13.69 -8.16 7.92
CA TYR A 91 -15.05 -7.78 7.47
C TYR A 91 -15.29 -6.28 7.64
N LYS A 92 -14.84 -5.72 8.77
CA LYS A 92 -14.88 -4.27 8.99
C LYS A 92 -13.96 -3.54 8.02
N GLY A 93 -12.74 -4.04 7.82
CA GLY A 93 -11.81 -3.49 6.85
C GLY A 93 -12.36 -3.52 5.43
N ALA A 94 -12.95 -4.63 5.00
CA ALA A 94 -13.58 -4.74 3.68
C ALA A 94 -14.76 -3.76 3.51
N ALA A 95 -15.60 -3.59 4.56
CA ALA A 95 -16.71 -2.63 4.56
C ALA A 95 -16.23 -1.17 4.61
N ASP A 96 -14.99 -0.93 5.02
CA ASP A 96 -14.37 0.38 5.19
C ASP A 96 -13.25 0.67 4.18
N PHE A 97 -13.44 0.28 2.93
CA PHE A 97 -12.48 0.51 1.85
C PHE A 97 -11.06 0.02 2.16
N ALA A 98 -10.93 -1.13 2.83
CA ALA A 98 -9.65 -1.68 3.28
C ALA A 98 -8.88 -0.75 4.26
N ASN A 99 -9.61 -0.02 5.11
CA ASN A 99 -9.08 0.99 6.03
C ASN A 99 -8.29 2.12 5.34
N ALA A 100 -8.55 2.39 4.08
CA ALA A 100 -7.83 3.39 3.28
C ALA A 100 -8.12 4.82 3.80
N GLY A 101 -7.20 5.37 4.58
CA GLY A 101 -7.24 6.75 5.06
C GLY A 101 -6.56 7.71 4.08
N ALA A 102 -5.28 7.51 3.81
CA ALA A 102 -4.51 8.33 2.86
C ALA A 102 -3.39 7.50 2.22
N LEU A 103 -2.82 8.00 1.12
CA LEU A 103 -1.71 7.36 0.42
C LEU A 103 -0.64 8.39 0.04
N VAL A 104 0.61 8.10 0.36
CA VAL A 104 1.76 8.82 -0.18
C VAL A 104 2.45 7.94 -1.21
N ILE A 105 2.72 8.51 -2.40
CA ILE A 105 3.41 7.84 -3.49
C ILE A 105 4.80 8.44 -3.62
N GLY A 106 5.81 7.58 -3.53
CA GLY A 106 7.21 7.91 -3.72
C GLY A 106 7.70 7.61 -5.13
N ASP A 107 9.01 7.55 -5.25
CA ASP A 107 9.68 7.20 -6.50
C ASP A 107 9.63 5.69 -6.78
N GLU A 108 10.02 5.29 -7.98
CA GLU A 108 10.17 3.89 -8.34
C GLU A 108 11.40 3.28 -7.65
N ILE A 109 11.32 1.98 -7.39
CA ILE A 109 12.45 1.21 -6.86
C ILE A 109 13.41 0.92 -8.02
N PRO A 110 14.65 1.46 -7.98
CA PRO A 110 15.60 1.26 -9.06
C PRO A 110 15.93 -0.23 -9.27
N GLY A 111 15.95 -0.68 -10.51
CA GLY A 111 16.32 -2.06 -10.85
C GLY A 111 15.38 -3.14 -10.29
N TRP A 112 14.13 -2.80 -9.96
CA TRP A 112 13.18 -3.69 -9.29
C TRP A 112 12.97 -5.06 -9.97
N ARG A 113 13.20 -5.13 -11.31
CA ARG A 113 13.05 -6.41 -12.04
C ARG A 113 14.15 -7.43 -11.70
N ASP A 114 15.32 -6.94 -11.31
CA ASP A 114 16.47 -7.76 -10.96
C ASP A 114 16.57 -8.00 -9.44
N LEU A 115 15.69 -7.36 -8.64
CA LEU A 115 15.66 -7.48 -7.19
C LEU A 115 14.80 -8.67 -6.74
N ASP A 116 15.31 -9.42 -5.78
CA ASP A 116 14.46 -10.31 -4.98
C ASP A 116 13.64 -9.47 -4.00
N LEU A 117 12.49 -8.95 -4.47
CA LEU A 117 11.62 -8.12 -3.66
C LEU A 117 11.18 -8.79 -2.35
N ALA A 118 11.19 -10.12 -2.28
CA ALA A 118 10.85 -10.81 -1.04
C ALA A 118 11.92 -10.61 0.05
N LYS A 119 13.14 -10.30 -0.33
CA LYS A 119 14.26 -10.02 0.59
C LYS A 119 14.52 -8.55 0.83
N LEU A 120 13.71 -7.65 0.25
CA LEU A 120 13.89 -6.22 0.38
C LEU A 120 13.72 -5.78 1.84
N PRO A 121 14.77 -5.24 2.50
CA PRO A 121 14.66 -4.67 3.83
C PRO A 121 13.90 -3.35 3.77
N VAL A 122 13.07 -3.09 4.76
CA VAL A 122 12.31 -1.84 4.89
C VAL A 122 12.39 -1.37 6.34
N ASN A 123 12.91 -0.17 6.54
CA ASN A 123 13.15 0.44 7.82
C ASN A 123 12.35 1.73 7.96
N MET A 124 11.60 1.88 9.05
CA MET A 124 10.79 3.06 9.34
C MET A 124 11.36 3.80 10.54
N TYR A 125 11.44 5.12 10.42
CA TYR A 125 12.02 6.00 11.44
C TYR A 125 11.07 7.14 11.80
N TYR A 126 11.08 7.57 13.06
CA TYR A 126 10.58 8.87 13.51
C TYR A 126 11.77 9.77 13.79
N GLY A 127 12.03 10.75 12.90
CA GLY A 127 13.32 11.45 12.89
C GLY A 127 14.46 10.45 12.69
N GLU A 128 15.33 10.33 13.71
CA GLU A 128 16.46 9.37 13.70
C GLU A 128 16.15 8.03 14.39
N ASN A 129 15.00 7.91 15.06
CA ASN A 129 14.66 6.73 15.84
C ASN A 129 14.05 5.64 14.95
N LEU A 130 14.70 4.49 14.87
CA LEU A 130 14.15 3.30 14.20
C LEU A 130 12.94 2.77 15.00
N VAL A 131 11.77 2.72 14.37
CA VAL A 131 10.52 2.30 15.00
C VAL A 131 9.98 0.99 14.47
N ALA A 132 10.32 0.63 13.22
CA ALA A 132 10.00 -0.65 12.65
C ALA A 132 11.06 -1.06 11.63
N SER A 133 11.40 -2.35 11.59
CA SER A 133 12.30 -2.95 10.61
C SER A 133 11.75 -4.31 10.21
N ARG A 134 11.61 -4.55 8.92
CA ARG A 134 11.08 -5.80 8.37
C ARG A 134 11.73 -6.08 7.03
N VAL A 135 11.74 -7.38 6.68
CA VAL A 135 11.98 -7.82 5.31
C VAL A 135 10.62 -8.06 4.67
N ARG A 136 10.46 -7.65 3.42
CA ARG A 136 9.17 -7.65 2.74
C ARG A 136 8.48 -9.02 2.73
N GLY A 137 9.20 -10.12 2.50
CA GLY A 137 8.69 -11.49 2.58
C GLY A 137 7.71 -11.91 1.47
N GLN A 138 7.29 -11.00 0.59
CA GLN A 138 6.34 -11.26 -0.49
C GLN A 138 7.02 -11.11 -1.85
N THR A 139 6.90 -12.12 -2.70
CA THR A 139 7.49 -12.13 -4.04
C THR A 139 6.71 -11.24 -5.02
N PHE A 140 7.35 -10.85 -6.12
CA PHE A 140 6.69 -10.13 -7.20
C PHE A 140 5.50 -10.93 -7.77
N SER A 141 5.64 -12.24 -7.96
CA SER A 141 4.56 -13.10 -8.45
C SER A 141 3.32 -13.09 -7.54
N LYS A 142 3.49 -13.00 -6.22
CA LYS A 142 2.35 -12.84 -5.30
C LYS A 142 1.65 -11.50 -5.44
N MET A 143 2.40 -10.43 -5.75
CA MET A 143 1.79 -9.13 -6.05
C MET A 143 0.97 -9.20 -7.35
N VAL A 144 1.53 -9.83 -8.39
CA VAL A 144 0.85 -10.06 -9.67
C VAL A 144 -0.43 -10.86 -9.45
N ALA A 145 -0.37 -11.96 -8.69
CA ALA A 145 -1.55 -12.78 -8.38
C ALA A 145 -2.65 -11.98 -7.65
N GLY A 146 -2.27 -11.11 -6.70
CA GLY A 146 -3.22 -10.21 -6.03
C GLY A 146 -3.88 -9.23 -7.00
N LEU A 147 -3.09 -8.59 -7.86
CA LEU A 147 -3.60 -7.70 -8.89
C LEU A 147 -4.47 -8.42 -9.92
N HIS A 148 -4.06 -9.62 -10.36
CA HIS A 148 -4.83 -10.49 -11.26
C HIS A 148 -6.23 -10.79 -10.70
N TRP A 149 -6.29 -11.17 -9.41
CA TRP A 149 -7.58 -11.36 -8.73
C TRP A 149 -8.44 -10.10 -8.76
N ALA A 150 -7.88 -8.94 -8.38
CA ALA A 150 -8.62 -7.69 -8.30
C ALA A 150 -9.09 -7.21 -9.67
N VAL A 151 -8.24 -7.31 -10.70
CA VAL A 151 -8.60 -6.92 -12.07
C VAL A 151 -9.74 -7.78 -12.59
N ASN A 152 -9.68 -9.09 -12.46
CA ASN A 152 -10.73 -9.99 -12.95
C ASN A 152 -12.04 -9.81 -12.18
N LEU A 153 -11.98 -9.66 -10.84
CA LEU A 153 -13.16 -9.38 -10.03
C LEU A 153 -13.85 -8.09 -10.46
N LEU A 154 -13.10 -7.03 -10.70
CA LEU A 154 -13.64 -5.72 -11.07
C LEU A 154 -14.06 -5.66 -12.53
N SER A 155 -13.34 -6.35 -13.43
CA SER A 155 -13.72 -6.49 -14.84
C SER A 155 -15.12 -7.12 -14.99
N GLN A 156 -15.42 -8.18 -14.25
CA GLN A 156 -16.75 -8.81 -14.22
C GLN A 156 -17.86 -7.86 -13.73
N ARG A 157 -17.50 -6.79 -13.04
CA ARG A 157 -18.41 -5.74 -12.55
C ARG A 157 -18.45 -4.50 -13.45
N GLY A 158 -17.82 -4.57 -14.63
CA GLY A 158 -17.77 -3.48 -15.60
C GLY A 158 -16.72 -2.40 -15.31
N PHE A 159 -15.77 -2.65 -14.38
CA PHE A 159 -14.72 -1.69 -14.06
C PHE A 159 -13.39 -2.11 -14.69
N GLY A 160 -12.78 -1.18 -15.41
CA GLY A 160 -11.41 -1.31 -15.92
C GLY A 160 -10.40 -0.56 -15.06
N PHE A 161 -9.13 -0.82 -15.30
CA PHE A 161 -7.98 -0.13 -14.69
C PHE A 161 -7.31 0.73 -15.76
N GLN A 162 -6.92 1.93 -15.40
CA GLN A 162 -6.29 2.87 -16.33
C GLN A 162 -4.78 2.86 -16.19
N LYS A 163 -4.06 3.12 -17.26
CA LYS A 163 -2.63 3.43 -17.25
C LYS A 163 -2.32 4.50 -16.20
N GLY A 164 -1.20 4.30 -15.50
CA GLY A 164 -0.75 5.19 -14.43
C GLY A 164 -1.39 4.92 -13.06
N LEU A 165 -2.39 4.03 -12.98
CA LEU A 165 -2.97 3.64 -11.69
C LEU A 165 -1.89 2.94 -10.84
N THR A 166 -1.83 3.34 -9.58
CA THR A 166 -0.94 2.75 -8.57
C THR A 166 -1.78 1.89 -7.62
N ILE A 167 -1.35 0.65 -7.42
CA ILE A 167 -2.05 -0.37 -6.61
C ILE A 167 -1.10 -0.86 -5.53
N THR A 168 -1.42 -0.57 -4.26
CA THR A 168 -0.69 -1.10 -3.09
C THR A 168 -1.08 -2.56 -2.87
N VAL A 169 -0.17 -3.34 -2.29
CA VAL A 169 -0.33 -4.79 -2.19
C VAL A 169 0.08 -5.36 -0.82
N GLY A 170 -0.13 -4.60 0.22
CA GLY A 170 -0.01 -5.02 1.61
C GLY A 170 1.23 -4.52 2.34
N ALA A 171 1.05 -4.26 3.62
CA ALA A 171 2.04 -3.67 4.50
C ALA A 171 3.27 -4.56 4.71
N ILE A 172 4.44 -3.93 4.70
CA ILE A 172 5.73 -4.56 5.01
C ILE A 172 6.09 -4.27 6.47
N ALA A 173 6.12 -3.00 6.83
CA ALA A 173 6.39 -2.54 8.18
C ALA A 173 5.34 -1.48 8.57
N HIS A 174 4.98 -1.42 9.84
CA HIS A 174 3.96 -0.51 10.30
C HIS A 174 4.23 0.01 11.71
N ALA A 175 3.75 1.21 12.00
CA ALA A 175 3.75 1.84 13.31
C ALA A 175 2.58 2.83 13.43
N LEU A 176 2.13 3.12 14.66
CA LEU A 176 1.14 4.19 14.87
C LEU A 176 1.76 5.55 14.58
N ALA A 177 1.06 6.43 13.87
CA ALA A 177 1.55 7.77 13.59
C ALA A 177 2.00 8.50 14.87
N GLU A 178 3.18 9.12 14.83
CA GLU A 178 3.64 10.00 15.90
C GLU A 178 3.37 11.46 15.50
N PRO A 179 2.47 12.16 16.20
CA PRO A 179 2.06 13.50 15.82
C PRO A 179 3.26 14.47 15.72
N GLY A 180 3.38 15.16 14.60
CA GLY A 180 4.45 16.11 14.32
C GLY A 180 5.82 15.51 13.98
N ALA A 181 6.00 14.19 14.12
CA ALA A 181 7.24 13.56 13.74
C ALA A 181 7.35 13.39 12.21
N LEU A 182 8.53 13.69 11.67
CA LEU A 182 8.86 13.26 10.31
C LEU A 182 9.04 11.75 10.32
N THR A 183 8.16 11.06 9.63
CA THR A 183 8.30 9.62 9.37
C THR A 183 9.05 9.42 8.07
N THR A 184 10.17 8.72 8.12
CA THR A 184 10.96 8.33 6.95
C THR A 184 10.95 6.81 6.83
N VAL A 185 10.60 6.29 5.66
CA VAL A 185 10.72 4.88 5.33
C VAL A 185 11.84 4.70 4.31
N ARG A 186 12.83 3.87 4.63
CA ARG A 186 13.96 3.53 3.78
C ARG A 186 13.82 2.12 3.23
N TYR A 187 14.09 1.97 1.96
CA TYR A 187 14.06 0.69 1.23
C TYR A 187 15.49 0.26 0.91
N GLY A 188 15.85 -0.94 1.39
CA GLY A 188 17.22 -1.41 1.51
C GLY A 188 17.77 -1.23 2.91
N GLU A 189 18.92 -1.83 3.24
CA GLU A 189 19.52 -1.77 4.59
C GLU A 189 19.78 -0.34 5.03
N GLU A 190 20.33 0.49 4.16
CA GLU A 190 20.66 1.90 4.41
C GLU A 190 19.86 2.88 3.51
N GLY A 191 18.82 2.37 2.80
CA GLY A 191 18.02 3.18 1.87
C GLY A 191 18.62 3.25 0.47
N GLU A 192 19.41 2.27 0.06
CA GLU A 192 20.06 2.23 -1.26
C GLU A 192 19.08 2.19 -2.43
N TYR A 193 17.82 1.81 -2.19
CA TYR A 193 16.75 1.84 -3.20
C TYR A 193 15.86 3.08 -3.09
N GLY A 194 16.10 3.93 -2.10
CA GLY A 194 15.39 5.19 -1.90
C GLY A 194 14.66 5.28 -0.56
N GLU A 195 14.06 6.45 -0.36
CA GLU A 195 13.24 6.74 0.83
C GLU A 195 11.97 7.49 0.47
N ILE A 196 10.99 7.39 1.34
CA ILE A 196 9.71 8.08 1.25
C ILE A 196 9.35 8.69 2.61
N GLN A 197 8.71 9.86 2.61
CA GLN A 197 8.49 10.63 3.82
C GLN A 197 7.05 11.10 3.97
N ILE A 198 6.61 11.19 5.23
CA ILE A 198 5.32 11.74 5.62
C ILE A 198 5.42 12.46 6.97
N THR A 199 4.63 13.52 7.13
CA THR A 199 4.37 14.16 8.43
C THR A 199 2.87 14.24 8.68
N ILE A 200 2.43 13.90 9.89
CA ILE A 200 1.03 14.05 10.33
C ILE A 200 1.03 14.94 11.57
N GLU A 201 0.53 16.17 11.45
CA GLU A 201 0.50 17.21 12.50
C GLU A 201 -0.80 17.19 13.31
#